data_8a968f927b78e6e5d2a469855599266c
#
_entry.id   8a968f927b78e6e5d2a469855599266c
#
_cell.length_a   1.000
_cell.length_b   1.000
_cell.length_c   1.000
_cell.angle_alpha   90.00
_cell.angle_beta   90.00
_cell.angle_gamma   90.00
#
_symmetry.space_group_name_H-M   'P 1'
#
loop_
_entity.id
_entity.type
_entity.pdbx_description
1 polymer ?
#
loop_
_entity_poly.entity_id
_entity_poly.type
_entity_poly.pdbx_seq_one_letter_code
_entity_poly.pdbx_strand_id
1 'polypeptide(L)'
;MKVIFVADLHYALKQFDWLLGNAASFDAVIIGGDLLDLGSDLHLDLQIVVVEKYLRLLRQKSLLMVTSGNHDGDNRNEADESVARWIRESKAEGLFVDGDSLELAGALVTLCPWWDGTVTRAELEAQLARARQSVQGRWIWIRHAPPAGSPVCWTGHQFAGDESLLEWIQRFTPDMVFSGHIHNAPFYAGGSW
;
A
#
# COMPACT_ATOMS: atom_id res chain seq x y z
N MET A 1 5.43 -16.88 -11.21
CA MET A 1 4.51 -16.31 -10.21
C MET A 1 3.69 -15.22 -10.85
N LYS A 2 2.39 -15.20 -10.64
CA LYS A 2 1.44 -14.23 -11.18
C LYS A 2 0.88 -13.39 -10.04
N VAL A 3 1.12 -12.08 -10.07
CA VAL A 3 0.70 -11.13 -9.03
C VAL A 3 -0.27 -10.11 -9.63
N ILE A 4 -1.28 -9.72 -8.88
CA ILE A 4 -2.12 -8.57 -9.19
C ILE A 4 -1.87 -7.48 -8.16
N PHE A 5 -1.68 -6.24 -8.63
CA PHE A 5 -1.64 -5.04 -7.82
C PHE A 5 -2.88 -4.20 -8.11
N VAL A 6 -3.57 -3.76 -7.08
CA VAL A 6 -4.69 -2.81 -7.12
C VAL A 6 -4.50 -1.76 -6.04
N ALA A 7 -5.01 -0.56 -6.25
CA ALA A 7 -5.04 0.52 -5.27
C ALA A 7 -6.32 1.35 -5.47
N ASP A 8 -6.58 2.30 -4.58
CA ASP A 8 -7.65 3.29 -4.74
C ASP A 8 -9.04 2.63 -4.94
N LEU A 9 -9.35 1.63 -4.12
CA LEU A 9 -10.65 0.93 -4.18
C LEU A 9 -11.79 1.78 -3.64
N HIS A 10 -11.53 2.74 -2.72
CA HIS A 10 -12.48 3.72 -2.20
C HIS A 10 -13.87 3.12 -1.92
N TYR A 11 -13.88 2.01 -1.16
CA TYR A 11 -15.09 1.28 -0.78
C TYR A 11 -15.99 0.84 -1.97
N ALA A 12 -15.44 0.79 -3.18
CA ALA A 12 -16.17 0.35 -4.38
C ALA A 12 -16.39 -1.17 -4.35
N LEU A 13 -17.45 -1.65 -3.69
CA LEU A 13 -17.71 -3.06 -3.42
C LEU A 13 -17.70 -3.93 -4.68
N LYS A 14 -18.11 -3.40 -5.83
CA LYS A 14 -18.04 -4.11 -7.13
C LYS A 14 -16.60 -4.47 -7.53
N GLN A 15 -15.63 -3.61 -7.18
CA GLN A 15 -14.20 -3.88 -7.43
C GLN A 15 -13.68 -4.94 -6.45
N PHE A 16 -14.08 -4.89 -5.18
CA PHE A 16 -13.80 -5.95 -4.22
C PHE A 16 -14.40 -7.29 -4.63
N ASP A 17 -15.65 -7.32 -5.12
CA ASP A 17 -16.30 -8.52 -5.63
C ASP A 17 -15.54 -9.10 -6.83
N TRP A 18 -15.12 -8.24 -7.77
CA TRP A 18 -14.33 -8.66 -8.90
C TRP A 18 -12.98 -9.24 -8.45
N LEU A 19 -12.29 -8.56 -7.55
CA LEU A 19 -11.01 -9.01 -7.00
C LEU A 19 -11.15 -10.37 -6.31
N LEU A 20 -12.18 -10.52 -5.47
CA LEU A 20 -12.48 -11.78 -4.78
C LEU A 20 -12.83 -12.91 -5.75
N GLY A 21 -13.57 -12.60 -6.83
CA GLY A 21 -13.90 -13.56 -7.88
C GLY A 21 -12.70 -14.07 -8.66
N ASN A 22 -11.65 -13.26 -8.79
CA ASN A 22 -10.48 -13.55 -9.61
C ASN A 22 -9.22 -13.92 -8.78
N ALA A 23 -9.23 -13.72 -7.46
CA ALA A 23 -8.05 -13.87 -6.59
C ALA A 23 -7.34 -15.23 -6.73
N ALA A 24 -8.10 -16.33 -6.86
CA ALA A 24 -7.54 -17.68 -7.02
C ALA A 24 -6.74 -17.88 -8.33
N SER A 25 -6.80 -16.93 -9.27
CA SER A 25 -6.01 -16.95 -10.52
C SER A 25 -4.62 -16.33 -10.35
N PHE A 26 -4.31 -15.80 -9.16
CA PHE A 26 -3.05 -15.14 -8.83
C PHE A 26 -2.40 -15.82 -7.63
N ASP A 27 -1.07 -15.91 -7.67
CA ASP A 27 -0.28 -16.42 -6.55
C ASP A 27 -0.27 -15.41 -5.37
N ALA A 28 -0.38 -14.11 -5.69
CA ALA A 28 -0.48 -13.04 -4.71
C ALA A 28 -1.38 -11.91 -5.20
N VAL A 29 -2.12 -11.32 -4.25
CA VAL A 29 -2.92 -10.10 -4.41
C VAL A 29 -2.29 -9.01 -3.54
N ILE A 30 -2.05 -7.83 -4.11
CA ILE A 30 -1.52 -6.66 -3.42
C ILE A 30 -2.55 -5.54 -3.50
N ILE A 31 -2.94 -4.98 -2.36
CA ILE A 31 -3.80 -3.80 -2.25
C ILE A 31 -2.94 -2.65 -1.72
N GLY A 32 -2.70 -1.66 -2.57
CA GLY A 32 -1.75 -0.57 -2.37
C GLY A 32 -2.34 0.68 -1.74
N GLY A 33 -3.30 0.55 -0.81
CA GLY A 33 -3.89 1.67 -0.07
C GLY A 33 -5.21 2.20 -0.65
N ASP A 34 -5.84 3.08 0.12
CA ASP A 34 -7.15 3.69 -0.11
C ASP A 34 -8.26 2.64 -0.34
N LEU A 35 -8.41 1.78 0.67
CA LEU A 35 -9.49 0.79 0.72
C LEU A 35 -10.82 1.43 1.09
N LEU A 36 -10.78 2.47 1.95
CA LEU A 36 -11.94 3.17 2.47
C LEU A 36 -12.23 4.45 1.66
N ASP A 37 -13.45 4.99 1.81
CA ASP A 37 -13.89 6.22 1.17
C ASP A 37 -14.30 7.27 2.22
N LEU A 38 -13.47 8.32 2.40
CA LEU A 38 -13.77 9.45 3.28
C LEU A 38 -14.91 10.34 2.75
N GLY A 39 -15.23 10.26 1.46
CA GLY A 39 -16.32 11.00 0.81
C GLY A 39 -17.68 10.31 0.91
N SER A 40 -17.74 9.09 1.44
CA SER A 40 -18.97 8.32 1.58
C SER A 40 -19.82 8.80 2.77
N ASP A 41 -21.14 8.77 2.62
CA ASP A 41 -22.08 8.98 3.74
C ASP A 41 -22.04 7.84 4.78
N LEU A 42 -21.40 6.70 4.46
CA LEU A 42 -21.26 5.58 5.37
C LEU A 42 -20.07 5.80 6.31
N HIS A 43 -20.31 5.71 7.63
CA HIS A 43 -19.28 5.86 8.65
C HIS A 43 -18.13 4.87 8.46
N LEU A 44 -16.88 5.33 8.70
CA LEU A 44 -15.68 4.53 8.48
C LEU A 44 -15.70 3.18 9.19
N ASP A 45 -16.17 3.11 10.44
CA ASP A 45 -16.25 1.85 11.20
C ASP A 45 -17.07 0.77 10.48
N LEU A 46 -18.15 1.18 9.80
CA LEU A 46 -18.98 0.25 9.03
C LEU A 46 -18.29 -0.18 7.74
N GLN A 47 -17.56 0.73 7.10
CA GLN A 47 -16.74 0.39 5.92
C GLN A 47 -15.66 -0.62 6.31
N ILE A 48 -14.95 -0.39 7.43
CA ILE A 48 -13.91 -1.28 7.97
C ILE A 48 -14.44 -2.68 8.16
N VAL A 49 -15.58 -2.85 8.85
CA VAL A 49 -16.19 -4.19 9.07
C VAL A 49 -16.44 -4.93 7.76
N VAL A 50 -16.91 -4.22 6.73
CA VAL A 50 -17.16 -4.83 5.41
C VAL A 50 -15.86 -5.17 4.70
N VAL A 51 -14.90 -4.24 4.68
CA VAL A 51 -13.60 -4.45 4.01
C VAL A 51 -12.81 -5.57 4.68
N GLU A 52 -12.78 -5.64 6.02
CA GLU A 52 -12.16 -6.76 6.74
C GLU A 52 -12.75 -8.13 6.35
N LYS A 53 -14.06 -8.18 6.07
CA LYS A 53 -14.67 -9.42 5.55
C LYS A 53 -14.08 -9.79 4.19
N TYR A 54 -13.88 -8.81 3.28
CA TYR A 54 -13.21 -9.08 2.00
C TYR A 54 -11.76 -9.53 2.20
N LEU A 55 -11.00 -8.89 3.09
CA LEU A 55 -9.62 -9.30 3.38
C LEU A 55 -9.56 -10.75 3.88
N ARG A 56 -10.48 -11.14 4.80
CA ARG A 56 -10.58 -12.52 5.29
C ARG A 56 -10.88 -13.53 4.17
N LEU A 57 -11.73 -13.17 3.20
CA LEU A 57 -12.08 -14.05 2.09
C LEU A 57 -10.97 -14.11 1.04
N LEU A 58 -10.31 -13.00 0.75
CA LEU A 58 -9.22 -12.91 -0.21
C LEU A 58 -8.01 -13.75 0.23
N ARG A 59 -7.56 -13.63 1.50
CA ARG A 59 -6.43 -14.41 2.02
C ARG A 59 -6.64 -15.92 2.02
N GLN A 60 -7.88 -16.40 1.91
CA GLN A 60 -8.18 -17.83 1.75
C GLN A 60 -7.96 -18.32 0.32
N LYS A 61 -7.84 -17.40 -0.65
CA LYS A 61 -7.72 -17.70 -2.09
C LYS A 61 -6.33 -17.46 -2.64
N SER A 62 -5.59 -16.50 -2.05
CA SER A 62 -4.28 -16.07 -2.51
C SER A 62 -3.49 -15.46 -1.35
N LEU A 63 -2.17 -15.42 -1.45
CA LEU A 63 -1.35 -14.62 -0.55
C LEU A 63 -1.80 -13.16 -0.67
N LEU A 64 -2.15 -12.52 0.45
CA LEU A 64 -2.68 -11.17 0.45
C LEU A 64 -1.70 -10.20 1.14
N MET A 65 -1.43 -9.09 0.49
CA MET A 65 -0.61 -7.99 1.01
C MET A 65 -1.42 -6.71 0.95
N VAL A 66 -1.45 -5.93 2.03
CA VAL A 66 -2.25 -4.70 2.14
C VAL A 66 -1.42 -3.60 2.78
N THR A 67 -1.37 -2.44 2.14
CA THR A 67 -0.84 -1.21 2.75
C THR A 67 -1.94 -0.18 2.90
N SER A 68 -1.75 0.77 3.82
CA SER A 68 -2.65 1.91 3.98
C SER A 68 -2.37 3.02 2.96
N GLY A 69 -3.43 3.75 2.62
CA GLY A 69 -3.40 5.05 1.97
C GLY A 69 -3.93 6.15 2.90
N ASN A 70 -4.11 7.36 2.36
CA ASN A 70 -4.56 8.51 3.14
C ASN A 70 -6.04 8.43 3.57
N HIS A 71 -6.86 7.59 2.92
CA HIS A 71 -8.25 7.37 3.29
C HIS A 71 -8.44 6.29 4.38
N ASP A 72 -7.40 5.55 4.74
CA ASP A 72 -7.53 4.36 5.59
C ASP A 72 -7.30 4.65 7.09
N GLY A 73 -6.98 5.89 7.46
CA GLY A 73 -6.75 6.27 8.86
C GLY A 73 -8.03 6.21 9.69
N ASP A 74 -8.03 5.33 10.69
CA ASP A 74 -9.14 5.12 11.65
C ASP A 74 -8.81 5.60 13.07
N ASN A 75 -7.54 5.90 13.33
CA ASN A 75 -7.04 6.25 14.65
C ASN A 75 -5.96 7.35 14.58
N ARG A 76 -5.57 7.86 15.76
CA ARG A 76 -4.44 8.75 15.90
C ARG A 76 -3.43 8.19 16.89
N ASN A 77 -2.14 8.40 16.59
CA ASN A 77 -1.06 8.05 17.51
C ASN A 77 -0.88 9.13 18.61
N GLU A 78 0.08 8.95 19.50
CA GLU A 78 0.38 9.88 20.61
C GLU A 78 0.81 11.29 20.13
N ALA A 79 1.27 11.42 18.88
CA ALA A 79 1.63 12.67 18.23
C ALA A 79 0.48 13.31 17.45
N ASP A 80 -0.75 12.80 17.60
CA ASP A 80 -1.96 13.21 16.87
C ASP A 80 -1.88 13.01 15.34
N GLU A 81 -1.01 12.11 14.89
CA GLU A 81 -0.88 11.73 13.48
C GLU A 81 -1.83 10.58 13.13
N SER A 82 -2.47 10.64 11.95
CA SER A 82 -3.39 9.62 11.45
C SER A 82 -2.67 8.30 11.17
N VAL A 83 -3.25 7.19 11.62
CA VAL A 83 -2.74 5.83 11.43
C VAL A 83 -3.87 4.87 11.07
N ALA A 84 -3.61 3.93 10.17
CA ALA A 84 -4.53 2.85 9.81
C ALA A 84 -4.33 1.65 10.76
N ARG A 85 -4.85 1.78 11.99
CA ARG A 85 -4.70 0.76 13.02
C ARG A 85 -5.43 -0.53 12.66
N TRP A 86 -6.62 -0.42 12.09
CA TRP A 86 -7.45 -1.56 11.67
C TRP A 86 -6.74 -2.47 10.65
N ILE A 87 -5.93 -1.90 9.73
CA ILE A 87 -5.14 -2.68 8.77
C ILE A 87 -4.10 -3.52 9.52
N ARG A 88 -3.36 -2.91 10.46
CA ARG A 88 -2.35 -3.61 11.27
C ARG A 88 -2.99 -4.72 12.13
N GLU A 89 -4.16 -4.46 12.70
CA GLU A 89 -4.91 -5.42 13.53
C GLU A 89 -5.52 -6.57 12.69
N SER A 90 -5.74 -6.36 11.40
CA SER A 90 -6.22 -7.40 10.46
C SER A 90 -5.17 -8.47 10.13
N LYS A 91 -3.92 -8.30 10.57
CA LYS A 91 -2.82 -9.25 10.31
C LYS A 91 -3.21 -10.68 10.72
N ALA A 92 -2.99 -11.63 9.82
CA ALA A 92 -3.33 -13.03 10.02
C ALA A 92 -2.47 -13.94 9.12
N GLU A 93 -2.57 -15.25 9.27
CA GLU A 93 -1.93 -16.19 8.35
C GLU A 93 -2.41 -15.95 6.91
N GLY A 94 -1.46 -15.79 5.98
CA GLY A 94 -1.73 -15.47 4.57
C GLY A 94 -2.10 -14.01 4.29
N LEU A 95 -2.10 -13.13 5.31
CA LEU A 95 -2.32 -11.70 5.19
C LEU A 95 -1.15 -10.92 5.82
N PHE A 96 -0.41 -10.20 5.00
CA PHE A 96 0.65 -9.28 5.38
C PHE A 96 0.16 -7.85 5.26
N VAL A 97 0.56 -6.99 6.18
CA VAL A 97 0.01 -5.64 6.34
C VAL A 97 1.10 -4.59 6.53
N ASP A 98 0.71 -3.36 6.72
CA ASP A 98 1.58 -2.22 7.04
C ASP A 98 2.71 -2.59 7.99
N GLY A 99 3.93 -2.28 7.57
CA GLY A 99 5.13 -2.53 8.36
C GLY A 99 5.78 -3.90 8.12
N ASP A 100 5.11 -4.82 7.44
CA ASP A 100 5.66 -6.13 7.13
C ASP A 100 6.66 -6.08 5.96
N SER A 101 7.58 -7.03 5.97
CA SER A 101 8.40 -7.40 4.82
C SER A 101 8.41 -8.92 4.66
N LEU A 102 8.33 -9.40 3.43
CA LEU A 102 8.31 -10.83 3.14
C LEU A 102 9.10 -11.16 1.86
N GLU A 103 9.69 -12.35 1.85
CA GLU A 103 10.32 -12.89 0.65
C GLU A 103 9.25 -13.47 -0.29
N LEU A 104 9.25 -13.02 -1.54
CA LEU A 104 8.33 -13.45 -2.56
C LEU A 104 9.05 -13.66 -3.90
N ALA A 105 9.19 -14.91 -4.34
CA ALA A 105 9.85 -15.28 -5.60
C ALA A 105 11.26 -14.66 -5.80
N GLY A 106 12.07 -14.62 -4.75
CA GLY A 106 13.43 -14.09 -4.79
C GLY A 106 13.51 -12.56 -4.73
N ALA A 107 12.43 -11.91 -4.34
CA ALA A 107 12.40 -10.49 -4.03
C ALA A 107 11.92 -10.26 -2.59
N LEU A 108 12.54 -9.33 -1.87
CA LEU A 108 11.98 -8.81 -0.63
C LEU A 108 10.90 -7.79 -0.97
N VAL A 109 9.66 -8.01 -0.52
CA VAL A 109 8.55 -7.07 -0.66
C VAL A 109 8.35 -6.38 0.68
N THR A 110 8.41 -5.05 0.72
CA THR A 110 8.18 -4.23 1.93
C THR A 110 6.90 -3.44 1.79
N LEU A 111 6.00 -3.61 2.77
CA LEU A 111 4.71 -2.95 2.83
C LEU A 111 4.86 -1.65 3.63
N CYS A 112 4.84 -0.53 2.93
CA CYS A 112 5.12 0.80 3.46
C CYS A 112 3.81 1.48 3.87
N PRO A 113 3.54 1.70 5.18
CA PRO A 113 2.34 2.36 5.66
C PRO A 113 2.23 3.80 5.16
N TRP A 114 1.02 4.34 5.13
CA TRP A 114 0.84 5.78 5.01
C TRP A 114 1.53 6.50 6.18
N TRP A 115 2.16 7.64 5.92
CA TRP A 115 2.66 8.53 6.96
C TRP A 115 1.91 9.87 6.89
N ASP A 116 1.61 10.45 8.05
CA ASP A 116 0.81 11.66 8.19
C ASP A 116 1.60 12.81 8.81
N GLY A 117 2.67 12.50 9.54
CA GLY A 117 3.51 13.49 10.20
C GLY A 117 4.94 13.01 10.46
N THR A 118 5.64 13.72 11.32
CA THR A 118 7.08 13.48 11.56
C THR A 118 7.38 12.15 12.22
N VAL A 119 6.48 11.67 13.10
CA VAL A 119 6.68 10.42 13.84
C VAL A 119 6.45 9.23 12.89
N THR A 120 5.32 9.17 12.21
CA THR A 120 5.00 8.09 11.27
C THR A 120 5.98 8.06 10.08
N ARG A 121 6.47 9.23 9.64
CA ARG A 121 7.53 9.33 8.63
C ARG A 121 8.84 8.69 9.13
N ALA A 122 9.26 9.01 10.35
CA ALA A 122 10.48 8.44 10.95
C ALA A 122 10.36 6.92 11.18
N GLU A 123 9.17 6.43 11.56
CA GLU A 123 8.89 5.00 11.71
C GLU A 123 9.05 4.25 10.39
N LEU A 124 8.52 4.82 9.28
CA LEU A 124 8.67 4.23 7.94
C LEU A 124 10.14 4.24 7.50
N GLU A 125 10.87 5.33 7.71
CA GLU A 125 12.31 5.39 7.39
C GLU A 125 13.09 4.32 8.17
N ALA A 126 12.80 4.15 9.46
CA ALA A 126 13.42 3.12 10.29
C ALA A 126 13.04 1.69 9.81
N GLN A 127 11.81 1.48 9.34
CA GLN A 127 11.39 0.21 8.72
C GLN A 127 12.23 -0.09 7.47
N LEU A 128 12.37 0.89 6.56
CA LEU A 128 13.16 0.75 5.33
C LEU A 128 14.63 0.46 5.65
N ALA A 129 15.20 1.17 6.63
CA ALA A 129 16.59 0.94 7.06
C ALA A 129 16.81 -0.48 7.62
N ARG A 130 15.83 -1.03 8.37
CA ARG A 130 15.88 -2.43 8.84
C ARG A 130 15.72 -3.41 7.69
N ALA A 131 14.73 -3.21 6.82
CA ALA A 131 14.46 -4.08 5.69
C ALA A 131 15.66 -4.17 4.74
N ARG A 132 16.37 -3.05 4.52
CA ARG A 132 17.60 -2.99 3.69
C ARG A 132 18.66 -4.01 4.10
N GLN A 133 18.77 -4.29 5.40
CA GLN A 133 19.74 -5.27 5.93
C GLN A 133 19.40 -6.71 5.56
N SER A 134 18.14 -7.00 5.25
CA SER A 134 17.65 -8.33 4.87
C SER A 134 17.60 -8.54 3.36
N VAL A 135 17.85 -7.51 2.54
CA VAL A 135 17.81 -7.60 1.09
C VAL A 135 18.98 -8.44 0.57
N GLN A 136 18.68 -9.57 -0.05
CA GLN A 136 19.66 -10.45 -0.69
C GLN A 136 19.51 -10.49 -2.22
N GLY A 137 18.35 -10.07 -2.75
CA GLY A 137 18.02 -10.05 -4.15
C GLY A 137 17.36 -8.74 -4.53
N ARG A 138 16.26 -8.81 -5.29
CA ARG A 138 15.46 -7.66 -5.61
C ARG A 138 14.72 -7.14 -4.39
N TRP A 139 14.48 -5.82 -4.35
CA TRP A 139 13.72 -5.18 -3.31
C TRP A 139 12.55 -4.38 -3.91
N ILE A 140 11.35 -4.71 -3.51
CA ILE A 140 10.11 -4.12 -4.01
C ILE A 140 9.41 -3.41 -2.86
N TRP A 141 9.00 -2.16 -3.08
CA TRP A 141 8.19 -1.41 -2.13
C TRP A 141 6.76 -1.29 -2.62
N ILE A 142 5.83 -1.48 -1.71
CA ILE A 142 4.42 -1.13 -1.91
C ILE A 142 4.15 0.11 -1.07
N ARG A 143 3.90 1.24 -1.74
CA ARG A 143 3.68 2.53 -1.10
C ARG A 143 2.55 3.24 -1.80
N HIS A 144 1.55 3.74 -1.05
CA HIS A 144 0.36 4.33 -1.66
C HIS A 144 0.69 5.60 -2.48
N ALA A 145 1.35 6.61 -1.89
CA ALA A 145 1.76 7.80 -2.63
C ALA A 145 2.91 7.51 -3.61
N PRO A 146 2.90 8.04 -4.85
CA PRO A 146 4.01 7.94 -5.78
C PRO A 146 5.15 8.89 -5.39
N PRO A 147 6.40 8.61 -5.82
CA PRO A 147 7.53 9.50 -5.56
C PRO A 147 7.40 10.80 -6.36
N ALA A 148 7.86 11.91 -5.77
CA ALA A 148 7.93 13.20 -6.44
C ALA A 148 8.78 13.13 -7.70
N GLY A 149 8.43 13.93 -8.71
CA GLY A 149 9.15 14.00 -9.99
C GLY A 149 8.89 12.84 -10.94
N SER A 150 8.14 11.82 -10.52
CA SER A 150 7.77 10.71 -11.38
C SER A 150 6.58 11.09 -12.28
N PRO A 151 6.49 10.56 -13.53
CA PRO A 151 5.32 10.79 -14.38
C PRO A 151 3.99 10.35 -13.77
N VAL A 152 4.01 9.33 -12.91
CA VAL A 152 2.80 8.80 -12.23
C VAL A 152 2.28 9.70 -11.10
N CYS A 153 2.99 10.77 -10.72
CA CYS A 153 2.48 11.75 -9.75
C CYS A 153 1.79 12.97 -10.39
N TRP A 154 1.51 12.93 -11.70
CA TRP A 154 0.81 13.99 -12.41
C TRP A 154 -0.70 13.92 -12.19
N THR A 155 -1.30 14.96 -11.60
CA THR A 155 -2.73 15.00 -11.26
C THR A 155 -3.62 15.50 -12.42
N GLY A 156 -3.05 15.83 -13.57
CA GLY A 156 -3.71 16.56 -14.65
C GLY A 156 -3.42 18.09 -14.62
N HIS A 157 -2.97 18.61 -13.48
CA HIS A 157 -2.71 20.05 -13.29
C HIS A 157 -1.33 20.33 -12.69
N GLN A 158 -0.87 19.47 -11.79
CA GLN A 158 0.41 19.61 -11.09
C GLN A 158 1.01 18.25 -10.75
N PHE A 159 2.28 18.23 -10.41
CA PHE A 159 2.91 17.06 -9.81
C PHE A 159 2.64 17.05 -8.29
N ALA A 160 2.13 15.93 -7.77
CA ALA A 160 1.74 15.74 -6.37
C ALA A 160 2.35 14.44 -5.81
N GLY A 161 3.66 14.30 -5.91
CA GLY A 161 4.39 13.15 -5.39
C GLY A 161 4.97 13.38 -4.00
N ASP A 162 5.37 12.29 -3.36
CA ASP A 162 6.01 12.26 -2.05
C ASP A 162 7.53 12.53 -2.20
N GLU A 163 8.00 13.70 -1.73
CA GLU A 163 9.42 14.08 -1.78
C GLU A 163 10.28 13.19 -0.87
N SER A 164 9.76 12.81 0.30
CA SER A 164 10.47 11.90 1.21
C SER A 164 10.66 10.52 0.59
N LEU A 165 9.66 10.04 -0.16
CA LEU A 165 9.79 8.78 -0.88
C LEU A 165 10.89 8.87 -1.95
N LEU A 166 10.99 10.00 -2.67
CA LEU A 166 12.07 10.21 -3.64
C LEU A 166 13.45 10.17 -2.97
N GLU A 167 13.61 10.86 -1.82
CA GLU A 167 14.85 10.82 -1.03
C GLU A 167 15.20 9.38 -0.59
N TRP A 168 14.21 8.63 -0.10
CA TRP A 168 14.41 7.24 0.32
C TRP A 168 14.73 6.30 -0.84
N ILE A 169 14.11 6.50 -2.02
CA ILE A 169 14.47 5.74 -3.24
C ILE A 169 15.93 5.96 -3.59
N GLN A 170 16.40 7.20 -3.58
CA GLN A 170 17.80 7.53 -3.85
C GLN A 170 18.77 6.93 -2.84
N ARG A 171 18.39 6.91 -1.57
CA ARG A 171 19.21 6.41 -0.46
C ARG A 171 19.23 4.88 -0.36
N PHE A 172 18.09 4.24 -0.48
CA PHE A 172 17.93 2.80 -0.22
C PHE A 172 17.93 1.96 -1.50
N THR A 173 17.70 2.55 -2.64
CA THR A 173 17.77 1.95 -3.99
C THR A 173 16.92 0.68 -4.14
N PRO A 174 15.57 0.73 -3.96
CA PRO A 174 14.72 -0.38 -4.32
C PRO A 174 14.73 -0.62 -5.82
N ASP A 175 14.49 -1.85 -6.26
CA ASP A 175 14.36 -2.19 -7.68
C ASP A 175 13.04 -1.74 -8.29
N MET A 176 11.96 -1.70 -7.47
CA MET A 176 10.62 -1.29 -7.88
C MET A 176 9.87 -0.63 -6.73
N VAL A 177 8.99 0.33 -7.09
CA VAL A 177 7.98 0.89 -6.21
C VAL A 177 6.62 0.82 -6.92
N PHE A 178 5.64 0.20 -6.28
CA PHE A 178 4.25 0.22 -6.73
C PHE A 178 3.47 1.25 -5.94
N SER A 179 2.72 2.11 -6.65
CA SER A 179 1.95 3.21 -6.06
C SER A 179 0.56 3.32 -6.67
N GLY A 180 -0.37 3.93 -5.92
CA GLY A 180 -1.68 4.39 -6.33
C GLY A 180 -1.81 5.90 -6.17
N HIS A 181 -2.88 6.37 -5.48
CA HIS A 181 -3.12 7.73 -5.02
C HIS A 181 -3.50 8.74 -6.11
N ILE A 182 -2.90 8.69 -7.28
CA ILE A 182 -3.13 9.67 -8.36
C ILE A 182 -4.02 9.05 -9.43
N HIS A 183 -5.32 9.32 -9.35
CA HIS A 183 -6.34 8.70 -10.20
C HIS A 183 -6.25 9.10 -11.68
N ASN A 184 -5.60 10.22 -11.99
CA ASN A 184 -5.42 10.72 -13.36
C ASN A 184 -4.05 10.40 -13.94
N ALA A 185 -3.22 9.65 -13.23
CA ALA A 185 -1.89 9.31 -13.70
C ALA A 185 -1.97 8.41 -14.94
N PRO A 186 -1.19 8.70 -15.99
CA PRO A 186 -1.09 7.77 -17.11
C PRO A 186 -0.42 6.48 -16.65
N PHE A 187 -0.77 5.37 -17.29
CA PHE A 187 -0.02 4.15 -17.11
C PHE A 187 1.43 4.38 -17.54
N TYR A 188 2.36 4.27 -16.62
CA TYR A 188 3.77 4.38 -16.88
C TYR A 188 4.46 3.06 -16.54
N ALA A 189 5.06 2.44 -17.54
CA ALA A 189 5.86 1.25 -17.37
C ALA A 189 7.29 1.57 -17.80
N GLY A 190 8.22 1.56 -16.87
CA GLY A 190 9.64 1.69 -17.13
C GLY A 190 10.22 3.06 -16.81
N GLY A 191 11.40 3.03 -16.31
CA GLY A 191 12.26 4.14 -15.92
C GLY A 191 13.21 3.67 -14.83
N SER A 192 14.48 3.92 -14.98
CA SER A 192 15.41 3.92 -13.85
C SER A 192 15.34 5.31 -13.21
N TRP A 193 15.16 5.36 -11.93
CA TRP A 193 15.22 6.58 -11.12
C TRP A 193 16.67 6.99 -10.86
#